data_d3a5a27af1b19fc8502762436ee14573
#
_entry.id   d3a5a27af1b19fc8502762436ee14573
#
_cell.length_a   1.000
_cell.length_b   1.000
_cell.length_c   1.000
_cell.angle_alpha   90.00
_cell.angle_beta   90.00
_cell.angle_gamma   90.00
#
_symmetry.space_group_name_H-M   'P 1'
#
loop_
_entity.id
_entity.type
_entity.pdbx_description
1 polymer ?
#
loop_
_entity_poly.entity_id
_entity_poly.type
_entity_poly.pdbx_seq_one_letter_code
_entity_poly.pdbx_strand_id
1 'polypeptide(L)'
;MAQPFVAIEARDLVQMTFKPTRWFAERLLGTGCYVVASKPKLGKSIAMLQLGAAVSAGQPFLDHFETKRSGVCALVLEDGNERAQKRLWNIGDEFESGFRIVERAERIDTGLFEQIEADVIENPETGVYILDTLAAIRPPGAEYSFQTDYEITRTLADLATRLDICIVLIHHCRKSVGFGDAFDNISGTNGLTAGATGMIVMADDPRNPGQVIMSIKGKDVESAAYRLELKGAKWSLIAELSPHELRTNAIPECILAIIGWMKESSQISWSGSTTELLEASRIERISRIALGKKLAQFSDYMASEGVHCRSAHTRKGTVVTLEVAIDDSPDN
;
A
#
# COMPACT_ATOMS: atom_id res chain seq x y z
N MET A 1 -9.50 -28.10 -33.81
CA MET A 1 -10.02 -26.84 -34.39
C MET A 1 -10.21 -25.85 -33.24
N ALA A 2 -9.77 -24.60 -33.39
CA ALA A 2 -10.02 -23.57 -32.39
C ALA A 2 -11.53 -23.26 -32.33
N GLN A 3 -12.08 -23.10 -31.13
CA GLN A 3 -13.44 -22.65 -30.95
C GLN A 3 -13.54 -21.15 -31.24
N PRO A 4 -14.63 -20.67 -31.89
CA PRO A 4 -14.82 -19.24 -32.10
C PRO A 4 -15.04 -18.51 -30.78
N PHE A 5 -14.78 -17.19 -30.77
CA PHE A 5 -15.08 -16.35 -29.62
C PHE A 5 -16.59 -16.34 -29.33
N VAL A 6 -16.94 -16.38 -28.04
CA VAL A 6 -18.29 -16.07 -27.57
C VAL A 6 -18.36 -14.56 -27.41
N ALA A 7 -18.99 -13.88 -28.36
CA ALA A 7 -19.10 -12.42 -28.39
C ALA A 7 -20.52 -11.98 -28.00
N ILE A 8 -20.60 -10.85 -27.33
CA ILE A 8 -21.85 -10.14 -27.01
C ILE A 8 -21.81 -8.81 -27.78
N GLU A 9 -22.88 -8.45 -28.47
CA GLU A 9 -22.96 -7.13 -29.08
C GLU A 9 -22.95 -6.02 -28.06
N ALA A 10 -22.21 -4.93 -28.31
CA ALA A 10 -22.08 -3.83 -27.37
C ALA A 10 -23.44 -3.21 -26.97
N ARG A 11 -24.38 -3.12 -27.93
CA ARG A 11 -25.75 -2.65 -27.68
C ARG A 11 -26.52 -3.51 -26.67
N ASP A 12 -26.24 -4.82 -26.65
CA ASP A 12 -26.91 -5.77 -25.77
C ASP A 12 -26.21 -5.74 -24.38
N LEU A 13 -24.87 -5.64 -24.36
CA LEU A 13 -24.07 -5.55 -23.16
C LEU A 13 -24.45 -4.35 -22.28
N VAL A 14 -24.69 -3.17 -22.87
CA VAL A 14 -25.06 -1.96 -22.11
C VAL A 14 -26.47 -2.04 -21.49
N GLN A 15 -27.30 -2.98 -21.94
CA GLN A 15 -28.64 -3.23 -21.38
C GLN A 15 -28.65 -4.32 -20.31
N MET A 16 -27.53 -5.06 -20.15
CA MET A 16 -27.44 -6.11 -19.14
C MET A 16 -27.31 -5.51 -17.74
N THR A 17 -28.01 -6.14 -16.81
CA THR A 17 -27.87 -5.79 -15.39
C THR A 17 -26.89 -6.77 -14.74
N PHE A 18 -25.82 -6.25 -14.18
CA PHE A 18 -24.86 -7.05 -13.42
C PHE A 18 -25.10 -6.93 -11.93
N LYS A 19 -24.75 -7.98 -11.18
CA LYS A 19 -24.79 -7.95 -9.71
C LYS A 19 -23.80 -6.87 -9.23
N PRO A 20 -24.21 -5.94 -8.35
CA PRO A 20 -23.29 -4.95 -7.81
C PRO A 20 -22.19 -5.65 -6.98
N THR A 21 -21.02 -5.03 -6.91
CA THR A 21 -19.91 -5.52 -6.07
C THR A 21 -20.39 -5.70 -4.62
N ARG A 22 -20.18 -6.91 -4.07
CA ARG A 22 -20.43 -7.15 -2.65
C ARG A 22 -19.28 -6.59 -1.84
N TRP A 23 -19.58 -5.63 -0.95
CA TRP A 23 -18.61 -5.02 -0.05
C TRP A 23 -18.61 -5.74 1.31
N PHE A 24 -17.43 -6.01 1.84
CA PHE A 24 -17.19 -6.48 3.20
C PHE A 24 -16.71 -5.35 4.10
N ALA A 25 -15.90 -4.43 3.54
CA ALA A 25 -15.63 -3.12 4.10
C ALA A 25 -15.75 -2.09 2.97
N GLU A 26 -16.66 -1.14 3.12
CA GLU A 26 -16.99 -0.19 2.05
C GLU A 26 -15.77 0.61 1.62
N ARG A 27 -15.58 0.74 0.30
CA ARG A 27 -14.44 1.44 -0.33
C ARG A 27 -13.06 0.88 0.04
N LEU A 28 -13.00 -0.31 0.66
CA LEU A 28 -11.75 -0.96 1.06
C LEU A 28 -11.65 -2.39 0.54
N LEU A 29 -12.63 -3.23 0.84
CA LEU A 29 -12.64 -4.65 0.47
C LEU A 29 -14.00 -5.06 -0.10
N GLY A 30 -14.01 -5.38 -1.39
CA GLY A 30 -15.14 -6.03 -2.06
C GLY A 30 -14.83 -7.48 -2.44
N THR A 31 -15.73 -8.10 -3.20
CA THR A 31 -15.48 -9.41 -3.83
C THR A 31 -14.19 -9.35 -4.67
N GLY A 32 -13.28 -10.31 -4.50
CA GLY A 32 -12.03 -10.39 -5.26
C GLY A 32 -10.80 -10.68 -4.40
N CYS A 33 -9.61 -10.52 -4.98
CA CYS A 33 -8.33 -10.71 -4.30
C CYS A 33 -7.63 -9.36 -4.06
N TYR A 34 -7.31 -9.08 -2.81
CA TYR A 34 -6.63 -7.85 -2.38
C TYR A 34 -5.26 -8.17 -1.80
N VAL A 35 -4.21 -7.56 -2.34
CA VAL A 35 -2.85 -7.71 -1.81
C VAL A 35 -2.58 -6.64 -0.75
N VAL A 36 -2.24 -7.08 0.47
CA VAL A 36 -1.85 -6.20 1.57
C VAL A 36 -0.35 -6.32 1.79
N ALA A 37 0.39 -5.25 1.54
CA ALA A 37 1.85 -5.26 1.60
C ALA A 37 2.41 -4.21 2.55
N SER A 38 3.49 -4.57 3.27
CA SER A 38 4.31 -3.65 4.04
C SER A 38 5.71 -4.22 4.26
N LYS A 39 6.63 -3.41 4.76
CA LYS A 39 7.88 -3.93 5.31
C LYS A 39 7.60 -4.90 6.47
N PRO A 40 8.51 -5.87 6.74
CA PRO A 40 8.39 -6.75 7.92
C PRO A 40 8.24 -5.95 9.21
N LYS A 41 7.44 -6.49 10.15
CA LYS A 41 7.22 -5.93 11.51
C LYS A 41 6.51 -4.56 11.56
N LEU A 42 5.91 -4.09 10.48
CA LEU A 42 5.12 -2.85 10.47
C LEU A 42 3.70 -3.02 11.04
N GLY A 43 3.26 -4.24 11.34
CA GLY A 43 1.94 -4.49 11.95
C GLY A 43 0.81 -4.82 10.97
N LYS A 44 1.10 -5.21 9.71
CA LYS A 44 0.06 -5.61 8.72
C LYS A 44 -0.83 -6.76 9.19
N SER A 45 -0.24 -7.82 9.81
CA SER A 45 -1.03 -8.95 10.35
C SER A 45 -1.99 -8.50 11.44
N ILE A 46 -1.57 -7.56 12.31
CA ILE A 46 -2.44 -6.96 13.33
C ILE A 46 -3.58 -6.19 12.67
N ALA A 47 -3.27 -5.37 11.66
CA ALA A 47 -4.28 -4.61 10.93
C ALA A 47 -5.32 -5.53 10.28
N MET A 48 -4.89 -6.64 9.69
CA MET A 48 -5.81 -7.58 9.04
C MET A 48 -6.61 -8.42 10.03
N LEU A 49 -6.06 -8.79 11.18
CA LEU A 49 -6.85 -9.41 12.26
C LEU A 49 -7.87 -8.41 12.85
N GLN A 50 -7.49 -7.14 13.02
CA GLN A 50 -8.41 -6.08 13.45
C GLN A 50 -9.54 -5.86 12.44
N LEU A 51 -9.22 -5.88 11.13
CA LEU A 51 -10.23 -5.83 10.07
C LEU A 51 -11.15 -7.05 10.10
N GLY A 52 -10.58 -8.26 10.30
CA GLY A 52 -11.35 -9.49 10.44
C GLY A 52 -12.32 -9.43 11.63
N ALA A 53 -11.89 -8.92 12.79
CA ALA A 53 -12.74 -8.69 13.94
C ALA A 53 -13.87 -7.70 13.64
N ALA A 54 -13.55 -6.58 12.97
CA ALA A 54 -14.54 -5.58 12.58
C ALA A 54 -15.60 -6.16 11.61
N VAL A 55 -15.18 -6.89 10.57
CA VAL A 55 -16.09 -7.53 9.60
C VAL A 55 -16.95 -8.58 10.27
N SER A 56 -16.39 -9.44 11.14
CA SER A 56 -17.16 -10.47 11.81
C SER A 56 -18.23 -9.90 12.73
N ALA A 57 -17.98 -8.75 13.35
CA ALA A 57 -18.91 -8.03 14.20
C ALA A 57 -19.86 -7.10 13.43
N GLY A 58 -19.57 -6.77 12.17
CA GLY A 58 -20.27 -5.72 11.41
C GLY A 58 -20.06 -4.33 12.00
N GLN A 59 -18.89 -4.09 12.59
CA GLN A 59 -18.49 -2.80 13.17
C GLN A 59 -17.52 -2.07 12.24
N PRO A 60 -17.47 -0.74 12.23
CA PRO A 60 -16.54 -0.02 11.38
C PRO A 60 -15.08 -0.39 11.65
N PHE A 61 -14.32 -0.67 10.60
CA PHE A 61 -12.87 -0.82 10.70
C PHE A 61 -12.20 0.54 10.80
N LEU A 62 -11.31 0.71 11.79
CA LEU A 62 -10.62 1.97 12.11
C LEU A 62 -11.61 3.13 12.44
N ASP A 63 -12.83 2.81 12.89
CA ASP A 63 -13.92 3.78 13.13
C ASP A 63 -14.26 4.64 11.88
N HIS A 64 -13.95 4.14 10.68
CA HIS A 64 -14.09 4.87 9.43
C HIS A 64 -14.71 4.04 8.29
N PHE A 65 -14.23 2.82 8.08
CA PHE A 65 -14.70 1.98 6.98
C PHE A 65 -15.88 1.14 7.47
N GLU A 66 -17.09 1.49 7.02
CA GLU A 66 -18.29 0.71 7.31
C GLU A 66 -18.11 -0.73 6.84
N THR A 67 -18.44 -1.70 7.70
CA THR A 67 -18.35 -3.12 7.36
C THR A 67 -19.74 -3.76 7.30
N LYS A 68 -19.84 -4.81 6.48
CA LYS A 68 -21.01 -5.69 6.46
C LYS A 68 -20.66 -6.98 7.18
N ARG A 69 -21.46 -7.34 8.19
CA ARG A 69 -21.24 -8.56 8.98
C ARG A 69 -21.10 -9.78 8.07
N SER A 70 -20.01 -10.50 8.22
CA SER A 70 -19.70 -11.72 7.48
C SER A 70 -18.75 -12.60 8.28
N GLY A 71 -18.79 -13.91 8.09
CA GLY A 71 -17.76 -14.79 8.62
C GLY A 71 -16.38 -14.46 8.04
N VAL A 72 -15.35 -14.67 8.85
CA VAL A 72 -13.93 -14.43 8.49
C VAL A 72 -13.11 -15.66 8.84
N CYS A 73 -12.29 -16.11 7.91
CA CYS A 73 -11.33 -17.20 8.10
C CYS A 73 -9.91 -16.65 7.92
N ALA A 74 -9.13 -16.53 9.00
CA ALA A 74 -7.76 -16.05 8.96
C ALA A 74 -6.76 -17.19 9.08
N LEU A 75 -6.00 -17.42 8.00
CA LEU A 75 -4.95 -18.42 7.90
C LEU A 75 -3.63 -17.80 8.37
N VAL A 76 -3.22 -18.08 9.62
CA VAL A 76 -2.01 -17.49 10.27
C VAL A 76 -0.82 -18.43 10.13
N LEU A 77 -0.41 -18.69 8.90
CA LEU A 77 0.49 -19.78 8.52
C LEU A 77 1.97 -19.57 8.91
N GLU A 78 2.40 -18.32 9.15
CA GLU A 78 3.80 -18.02 9.54
C GLU A 78 3.98 -18.03 11.06
N ASP A 79 3.01 -17.53 11.79
CA ASP A 79 3.19 -17.18 13.21
C ASP A 79 2.57 -18.21 14.19
N GLY A 80 1.61 -19.02 13.71
CA GLY A 80 0.87 -19.99 14.51
C GLY A 80 -0.08 -19.38 15.54
N ASN A 81 -0.83 -20.26 16.22
CA ASN A 81 -1.93 -19.87 17.10
C ASN A 81 -1.49 -19.03 18.30
N GLU A 82 -0.33 -19.30 18.92
CA GLU A 82 0.12 -18.56 20.09
C GLU A 82 0.32 -17.06 19.80
N ARG A 83 0.94 -16.73 18.64
CA ARG A 83 1.14 -15.34 18.26
C ARG A 83 -0.16 -14.69 17.79
N ALA A 84 -1.01 -15.43 17.10
CA ALA A 84 -2.35 -14.95 16.74
C ALA A 84 -3.15 -14.60 17.98
N GLN A 85 -3.18 -15.45 19.01
CA GLN A 85 -3.85 -15.22 20.28
C GLN A 85 -3.34 -13.93 20.95
N LYS A 86 -2.01 -13.76 21.06
CA LYS A 86 -1.42 -12.54 21.65
C LYS A 86 -1.82 -11.26 20.88
N ARG A 87 -1.97 -11.33 19.55
CA ARG A 87 -2.44 -10.20 18.75
C ARG A 87 -3.94 -9.95 18.98
N LEU A 88 -4.75 -11.01 19.05
CA LEU A 88 -6.18 -10.88 19.30
C LEU A 88 -6.45 -10.24 20.66
N TRP A 89 -5.75 -10.63 21.73
CA TRP A 89 -5.86 -10.00 23.06
C TRP A 89 -5.62 -8.48 23.04
N ASN A 90 -4.79 -7.99 22.11
CA ASN A 90 -4.57 -6.55 21.96
C ASN A 90 -5.67 -5.85 21.14
N ILE A 91 -6.46 -6.60 20.35
CA ILE A 91 -7.55 -6.06 19.54
C ILE A 91 -8.82 -5.98 20.38
N GLY A 92 -9.10 -6.98 21.22
CA GLY A 92 -10.26 -7.04 22.09
C GLY A 92 -10.29 -8.30 22.94
N ASP A 93 -11.21 -8.34 23.90
CA ASP A 93 -11.39 -9.45 24.83
C ASP A 93 -12.44 -10.46 24.34
N GLU A 94 -13.36 -10.01 23.48
CA GLU A 94 -14.45 -10.80 22.93
C GLU A 94 -14.48 -10.73 21.40
N PHE A 95 -14.81 -11.85 20.76
CA PHE A 95 -14.91 -11.95 19.31
C PHE A 95 -16.20 -12.67 18.94
N GLU A 96 -16.83 -12.22 17.86
CA GLU A 96 -18.04 -12.85 17.33
C GLU A 96 -17.77 -14.28 16.82
N SER A 97 -18.77 -15.13 16.95
CA SER A 97 -18.76 -16.43 16.29
C SER A 97 -18.66 -16.26 14.78
N GLY A 98 -17.85 -17.08 14.11
CA GLY A 98 -17.57 -16.93 12.67
C GLY A 98 -16.26 -16.19 12.36
N PHE A 99 -15.55 -15.64 13.36
CA PHE A 99 -14.16 -15.26 13.20
C PHE A 99 -13.26 -16.43 13.57
N ARG A 100 -12.79 -17.15 12.56
CA ARG A 100 -12.05 -18.41 12.69
C ARG A 100 -10.57 -18.22 12.38
N ILE A 101 -9.69 -18.89 13.13
CA ILE A 101 -8.25 -18.89 12.95
C ILE A 101 -7.80 -20.27 12.50
N VAL A 102 -7.00 -20.33 11.42
CA VAL A 102 -6.44 -21.56 10.86
C VAL A 102 -4.93 -21.47 10.89
N GLU A 103 -4.28 -22.46 11.52
CA GLU A 103 -2.81 -22.50 11.65
C GLU A 103 -2.13 -23.26 10.51
N ARG A 104 -2.84 -24.14 9.83
CA ARG A 104 -2.28 -24.97 8.75
C ARG A 104 -3.23 -25.03 7.57
N ALA A 105 -2.69 -24.87 6.39
CA ALA A 105 -3.40 -25.02 5.12
C ALA A 105 -2.45 -25.65 4.09
N GLU A 106 -3.05 -26.22 3.05
CA GLU A 106 -2.32 -26.64 1.87
C GLU A 106 -1.74 -25.42 1.13
N ARG A 107 -0.74 -25.68 0.26
CA ARG A 107 -0.22 -24.67 -0.64
C ARG A 107 -1.05 -24.63 -1.94
N ILE A 108 -0.78 -23.62 -2.75
CA ILE A 108 -1.46 -23.42 -4.03
C ILE A 108 -1.36 -24.65 -4.95
N ASP A 109 -0.20 -25.34 -4.92
CA ASP A 109 0.08 -26.53 -5.73
C ASP A 109 -0.41 -27.85 -5.12
N THR A 110 -0.91 -27.86 -3.88
CA THR A 110 -1.26 -29.08 -3.15
C THR A 110 -2.71 -29.14 -2.66
N GLY A 111 -3.54 -28.11 -2.93
CA GLY A 111 -4.96 -28.18 -2.60
C GLY A 111 -5.55 -26.98 -1.84
N LEU A 112 -4.88 -25.84 -1.78
CA LEU A 112 -5.40 -24.64 -1.10
C LEU A 112 -6.74 -24.17 -1.68
N PHE A 113 -6.89 -24.20 -2.99
CA PHE A 113 -8.11 -23.75 -3.64
C PHE A 113 -9.30 -24.65 -3.30
N GLU A 114 -9.07 -25.96 -3.33
CA GLU A 114 -10.05 -26.98 -2.96
C GLU A 114 -10.43 -26.87 -1.47
N GLN A 115 -9.47 -26.54 -0.59
CA GLN A 115 -9.77 -26.28 0.84
C GLN A 115 -10.65 -25.05 1.01
N ILE A 116 -10.39 -23.95 0.30
CA ILE A 116 -11.25 -22.76 0.35
C ILE A 116 -12.64 -23.07 -0.19
N GLU A 117 -12.76 -23.80 -1.29
CA GLU A 117 -14.05 -24.21 -1.85
C GLU A 117 -14.85 -25.07 -0.87
N ALA A 118 -14.20 -26.07 -0.25
CA ALA A 118 -14.83 -26.92 0.74
C ALA A 118 -15.28 -26.13 1.98
N ASP A 119 -14.43 -25.20 2.43
CA ASP A 119 -14.75 -24.35 3.59
C ASP A 119 -15.93 -23.41 3.32
N VAL A 120 -16.05 -22.86 2.11
CA VAL A 120 -17.21 -22.03 1.71
C VAL A 120 -18.50 -22.84 1.69
N ILE A 121 -18.44 -24.13 1.33
CA ILE A 121 -19.61 -25.03 1.36
C ILE A 121 -20.02 -25.33 2.79
N GLU A 122 -19.07 -25.62 3.68
CA GLU A 122 -19.33 -25.93 5.10
C GLU A 122 -19.72 -24.71 5.92
N ASN A 123 -19.19 -23.52 5.57
CA ASN A 123 -19.37 -22.28 6.30
C ASN A 123 -19.83 -21.15 5.34
N PRO A 124 -21.05 -21.22 4.82
CA PRO A 124 -21.53 -20.31 3.74
C PRO A 124 -21.64 -18.84 4.19
N GLU A 125 -21.59 -18.56 5.49
CA GLU A 125 -21.52 -17.20 6.03
C GLU A 125 -20.14 -16.58 5.89
N THR A 126 -19.08 -17.39 5.62
CA THR A 126 -17.70 -16.90 5.50
C THR A 126 -17.50 -16.18 4.18
N GLY A 127 -17.34 -14.88 4.25
CA GLY A 127 -17.11 -14.05 3.06
C GLY A 127 -15.69 -13.50 2.95
N VAL A 128 -14.87 -13.56 4.01
CA VAL A 128 -13.50 -13.03 3.98
C VAL A 128 -12.49 -14.09 4.39
N TYR A 129 -11.48 -14.30 3.55
CA TYR A 129 -10.32 -15.16 3.80
C TYR A 129 -9.06 -14.31 3.86
N ILE A 130 -8.33 -14.38 4.98
CA ILE A 130 -7.06 -13.66 5.17
C ILE A 130 -5.92 -14.68 5.11
N LEU A 131 -5.05 -14.58 4.12
CA LEU A 131 -3.91 -15.49 3.91
C LEU A 131 -2.61 -14.81 4.36
N ASP A 132 -2.10 -15.15 5.53
CA ASP A 132 -0.87 -14.58 6.13
C ASP A 132 0.24 -15.64 6.18
N THR A 133 1.11 -15.77 5.17
CA THR A 133 1.35 -14.85 4.06
C THR A 133 1.43 -15.58 2.71
N LEU A 134 1.55 -14.84 1.60
CA LEU A 134 1.83 -15.41 0.27
C LEU A 134 3.03 -16.37 0.29
N ALA A 135 4.08 -16.06 1.05
CA ALA A 135 5.27 -16.90 1.14
C ALA A 135 4.94 -18.32 1.68
N ALA A 136 4.00 -18.44 2.61
CA ALA A 136 3.60 -19.71 3.21
C ALA A 136 2.77 -20.60 2.27
N ILE A 137 2.00 -19.99 1.36
CA ILE A 137 1.13 -20.71 0.41
C ILE A 137 1.76 -20.93 -0.96
N ARG A 138 2.89 -20.29 -1.25
CA ARG A 138 3.61 -20.41 -2.53
C ARG A 138 4.28 -21.79 -2.65
N PRO A 139 4.29 -22.42 -3.85
CA PRO A 139 5.01 -23.67 -4.07
C PRO A 139 6.50 -23.52 -3.75
N PRO A 140 7.16 -24.54 -3.15
CA PRO A 140 8.59 -24.54 -2.89
C PRO A 140 9.36 -24.47 -4.20
N GLY A 141 10.37 -23.59 -4.26
CA GLY A 141 11.22 -23.44 -5.46
C GLY A 141 10.54 -22.71 -6.63
N ALA A 142 9.33 -22.22 -6.47
CA ALA A 142 8.68 -21.40 -7.49
C ALA A 142 9.50 -20.12 -7.74
N GLU A 143 9.76 -19.83 -9.02
CA GLU A 143 10.47 -18.62 -9.42
C GLU A 143 9.66 -17.36 -9.06
N TYR A 144 10.38 -16.34 -8.61
CA TYR A 144 9.82 -15.00 -8.44
C TYR A 144 9.84 -14.28 -9.79
N SER A 145 8.85 -14.57 -10.63
CA SER A 145 8.69 -13.98 -11.96
C SER A 145 7.36 -13.22 -12.05
N PHE A 146 7.30 -12.29 -13.00
CA PHE A 146 6.04 -11.58 -13.29
C PHE A 146 4.90 -12.57 -13.60
N GLN A 147 5.18 -13.58 -14.42
CA GLN A 147 4.19 -14.55 -14.85
C GLN A 147 3.63 -15.34 -13.66
N THR A 148 4.51 -15.91 -12.82
CA THR A 148 4.08 -16.68 -11.64
C THR A 148 3.30 -15.83 -10.66
N ASP A 149 3.74 -14.61 -10.37
CA ASP A 149 3.06 -13.69 -9.46
C ASP A 149 1.68 -13.28 -10.00
N TYR A 150 1.59 -13.00 -11.30
CA TYR A 150 0.33 -12.67 -11.98
C TYR A 150 -0.65 -13.84 -11.92
N GLU A 151 -0.21 -15.05 -12.25
CA GLU A 151 -1.04 -16.26 -12.24
C GLU A 151 -1.60 -16.54 -10.84
N ILE A 152 -0.79 -16.43 -9.79
CA ILE A 152 -1.24 -16.60 -8.41
C ILE A 152 -2.37 -15.63 -8.06
N THR A 153 -2.14 -14.34 -8.24
CA THR A 153 -3.15 -13.33 -7.86
C THR A 153 -4.37 -13.38 -8.76
N ARG A 154 -4.21 -13.67 -10.04
CA ARG A 154 -5.30 -13.83 -10.98
C ARG A 154 -6.18 -15.02 -10.63
N THR A 155 -5.58 -16.18 -10.35
CA THR A 155 -6.34 -17.39 -9.96
C THR A 155 -7.09 -17.18 -8.65
N LEU A 156 -6.47 -16.53 -7.65
CA LEU A 156 -7.15 -16.18 -6.40
C LEU A 156 -8.29 -15.18 -6.63
N ALA A 157 -8.13 -14.22 -7.53
CA ALA A 157 -9.18 -13.26 -7.87
C ALA A 157 -10.36 -13.92 -8.59
N ASP A 158 -10.07 -14.84 -9.53
CA ASP A 158 -11.10 -15.59 -10.25
C ASP A 158 -11.84 -16.54 -9.29
N LEU A 159 -11.14 -17.21 -8.36
CA LEU A 159 -11.75 -18.02 -7.30
C LEU A 159 -12.68 -17.17 -6.41
N ALA A 160 -12.17 -16.03 -5.94
CA ALA A 160 -12.92 -15.12 -5.08
C ALA A 160 -14.19 -14.59 -5.78
N THR A 161 -14.09 -14.23 -7.06
CA THR A 161 -15.23 -13.76 -7.86
C THR A 161 -16.27 -14.87 -8.05
N ARG A 162 -15.83 -16.09 -8.33
CA ARG A 162 -16.71 -17.25 -8.52
C ARG A 162 -17.47 -17.63 -7.26
N LEU A 163 -16.82 -17.56 -6.11
CA LEU A 163 -17.40 -17.88 -4.81
C LEU A 163 -18.08 -16.68 -4.11
N ASP A 164 -18.04 -15.49 -4.69
CA ASP A 164 -18.56 -14.23 -4.13
C ASP A 164 -17.95 -13.92 -2.73
N ILE A 165 -16.62 -14.10 -2.60
CA ILE A 165 -15.84 -13.87 -1.38
C ILE A 165 -14.75 -12.84 -1.60
N CYS A 166 -14.14 -12.38 -0.52
CA CYS A 166 -12.92 -11.57 -0.52
C CYS A 166 -11.75 -12.40 -0.04
N ILE A 167 -10.65 -12.42 -0.78
CA ILE A 167 -9.38 -13.01 -0.37
C ILE A 167 -8.38 -11.88 -0.13
N VAL A 168 -7.89 -11.75 1.09
CA VAL A 168 -6.85 -10.80 1.51
C VAL A 168 -5.53 -11.54 1.56
N LEU A 169 -4.61 -11.22 0.65
CA LEU A 169 -3.30 -11.85 0.53
C LEU A 169 -2.23 -10.96 1.13
N ILE A 170 -1.69 -11.36 2.27
CA ILE A 170 -0.62 -10.60 2.95
C ILE A 170 0.72 -10.91 2.30
N HIS A 171 1.49 -9.84 2.01
CA HIS A 171 2.80 -9.92 1.39
C HIS A 171 3.78 -8.89 1.98
N HIS A 172 5.06 -8.98 1.60
CA HIS A 172 6.11 -8.08 2.04
C HIS A 172 6.48 -7.05 0.97
N CYS A 173 6.84 -5.83 1.39
CA CYS A 173 7.51 -4.86 0.53
C CYS A 173 9.02 -5.12 0.46
N ARG A 174 9.67 -4.60 -0.59
CA ARG A 174 11.14 -4.56 -0.69
C ARG A 174 11.72 -3.72 0.45
N LYS A 175 12.95 -4.08 0.89
CA LYS A 175 13.63 -3.34 1.98
C LYS A 175 14.00 -1.91 1.63
N SER A 176 14.22 -1.61 0.36
CA SER A 176 14.52 -0.25 -0.11
C SER A 176 13.24 0.41 -0.58
N VAL A 177 12.73 1.34 0.21
CA VAL A 177 11.63 2.22 -0.20
C VAL A 177 12.23 3.25 -1.18
N GLY A 178 11.97 3.07 -2.49
CA GLY A 178 12.20 4.13 -3.48
C GLY A 178 11.19 5.26 -3.23
N PHE A 179 11.60 6.49 -3.48
CA PHE A 179 10.65 7.60 -3.59
C PHE A 179 9.88 7.42 -4.91
N GLY A 180 8.60 7.10 -4.82
CA GLY A 180 7.72 6.81 -5.95
C GLY A 180 6.34 6.42 -5.47
N ASP A 181 5.54 5.83 -6.33
CA ASP A 181 4.24 5.26 -5.95
C ASP A 181 4.47 4.19 -4.86
N ALA A 182 3.71 4.28 -3.75
CA ALA A 182 3.80 3.32 -2.64
C ALA A 182 3.65 1.88 -3.13
N PHE A 183 2.90 1.68 -4.22
CA PHE A 183 2.63 0.38 -4.82
C PHE A 183 3.82 -0.23 -5.58
N ASP A 184 4.77 0.59 -6.05
CA ASP A 184 6.01 0.13 -6.68
C ASP A 184 6.96 -0.57 -5.70
N ASN A 185 6.75 -0.37 -4.39
CA ASN A 185 7.56 -0.95 -3.33
C ASN A 185 7.14 -2.39 -2.95
N ILE A 186 6.06 -2.93 -3.51
CA ILE A 186 5.64 -4.30 -3.24
C ILE A 186 6.76 -5.26 -3.67
N SER A 187 7.15 -6.16 -2.76
CA SER A 187 8.18 -7.17 -3.02
C SER A 187 7.70 -8.14 -4.10
N GLY A 188 8.59 -8.60 -4.97
CA GLY A 188 8.20 -9.44 -6.10
C GLY A 188 8.17 -8.66 -7.40
N THR A 189 7.24 -8.98 -8.25
CA THR A 189 7.08 -8.37 -9.58
C THR A 189 5.79 -7.56 -9.64
N ASN A 190 5.67 -6.70 -10.65
CA ASN A 190 4.40 -6.01 -10.96
C ASN A 190 3.27 -7.01 -11.29
N GLY A 191 3.56 -8.30 -11.40
CA GLY A 191 2.60 -9.38 -11.60
C GLY A 191 1.57 -9.48 -10.46
N LEU A 192 2.02 -9.36 -9.19
CA LEU A 192 1.11 -9.40 -8.03
C LEU A 192 0.04 -8.31 -8.10
N THR A 193 0.46 -7.11 -8.51
CA THR A 193 -0.46 -5.97 -8.61
C THR A 193 -1.38 -6.06 -9.82
N ALA A 194 -0.89 -6.60 -10.94
CA ALA A 194 -1.65 -6.73 -12.18
C ALA A 194 -2.77 -7.78 -12.09
N GLY A 195 -2.56 -8.89 -11.37
CA GLY A 195 -3.55 -9.96 -11.19
C GLY A 195 -4.60 -9.64 -10.13
N ALA A 196 -4.29 -8.80 -9.14
CA ALA A 196 -5.17 -8.49 -8.02
C ALA A 196 -6.36 -7.60 -8.39
N THR A 197 -7.43 -7.67 -7.58
CA THR A 197 -8.58 -6.75 -7.64
C THR A 197 -8.23 -5.40 -7.03
N GLY A 198 -7.46 -5.41 -5.94
CA GLY A 198 -7.01 -4.20 -5.29
C GLY A 198 -5.75 -4.41 -4.43
N MET A 199 -5.21 -3.31 -3.94
CA MET A 199 -3.98 -3.28 -3.17
C MET A 199 -4.09 -2.33 -1.99
N ILE A 200 -3.50 -2.74 -0.87
CA ILE A 200 -3.33 -1.93 0.33
C ILE A 200 -1.85 -1.97 0.69
N VAL A 201 -1.20 -0.82 0.72
CA VAL A 201 0.22 -0.71 1.08
C VAL A 201 0.34 0.11 2.34
N MET A 202 1.02 -0.44 3.34
CA MET A 202 1.34 0.27 4.58
C MET A 202 2.85 0.59 4.59
N ALA A 203 3.19 1.86 4.72
CA ALA A 203 4.56 2.36 4.79
C ALA A 203 4.74 3.32 5.97
N ASP A 204 5.98 3.45 6.49
CA ASP A 204 6.24 4.48 7.52
C ASP A 204 5.90 5.86 6.98
N ASP A 205 5.30 6.71 7.82
CA ASP A 205 5.17 8.12 7.51
C ASP A 205 6.53 8.80 7.73
N PRO A 206 7.18 9.33 6.67
CA PRO A 206 8.51 9.91 6.79
C PRO A 206 8.53 11.20 7.65
N ARG A 207 7.37 11.84 7.85
CA ARG A 207 7.23 13.08 8.61
C ARG A 207 6.74 12.88 10.04
N ASN A 208 6.04 11.79 10.29
CA ASN A 208 5.46 11.48 11.57
C ASN A 208 6.00 10.16 12.09
N PRO A 209 7.17 10.15 12.78
CA PRO A 209 7.76 8.93 13.32
C PRO A 209 6.79 8.16 14.21
N GLY A 210 6.66 6.85 13.96
CA GLY A 210 5.72 5.97 14.67
C GLY A 210 4.34 5.89 14.05
N GLN A 211 4.05 6.69 13.01
CA GLN A 211 2.85 6.58 12.22
C GLN A 211 3.12 5.90 10.87
N VAL A 212 2.08 5.41 10.23
CA VAL A 212 2.15 4.80 8.90
C VAL A 212 1.13 5.43 7.96
N ILE A 213 1.43 5.41 6.68
CA ILE A 213 0.49 5.74 5.62
C ILE A 213 -0.01 4.43 5.03
N MET A 214 -1.33 4.21 5.09
CA MET A 214 -2.04 3.14 4.41
C MET A 214 -2.59 3.69 3.09
N SER A 215 -2.01 3.28 1.98
CA SER A 215 -2.45 3.65 0.63
C SER A 215 -3.28 2.54 0.03
N ILE A 216 -4.39 2.88 -0.62
CA ILE A 216 -5.36 1.95 -1.21
C ILE A 216 -5.50 2.26 -2.69
N LYS A 217 -5.60 1.21 -3.52
CA LYS A 217 -5.86 1.31 -4.96
C LYS A 217 -6.51 0.04 -5.46
N GLY A 218 -7.49 0.11 -6.33
CA GLY A 218 -8.15 -1.07 -6.89
C GLY A 218 -8.97 -0.78 -8.14
N LYS A 219 -9.54 -1.83 -8.73
CA LYS A 219 -10.41 -1.72 -9.91
C LYS A 219 -11.72 -1.03 -9.56
N ASP A 220 -12.28 -1.35 -8.39
CA ASP A 220 -13.56 -0.84 -7.90
C ASP A 220 -13.37 0.08 -6.67
N VAL A 221 -12.11 0.38 -6.29
CA VAL A 221 -11.76 1.21 -5.14
C VAL A 221 -11.03 2.45 -5.63
N GLU A 222 -11.51 3.63 -5.27
CA GLU A 222 -10.81 4.87 -5.52
C GLU A 222 -9.48 4.93 -4.78
N SER A 223 -8.46 5.50 -5.43
CA SER A 223 -7.16 5.67 -4.79
C SER A 223 -7.28 6.64 -3.63
N ALA A 224 -6.93 6.18 -2.44
CA ALA A 224 -6.97 6.96 -1.21
C ALA A 224 -5.78 6.62 -0.32
N ALA A 225 -5.49 7.49 0.64
CA ALA A 225 -4.46 7.22 1.63
C ALA A 225 -4.86 7.77 3.01
N TYR A 226 -4.46 7.02 4.01
CA TYR A 226 -4.86 7.25 5.40
C TYR A 226 -3.62 7.19 6.30
N ARG A 227 -3.49 8.17 7.19
CA ARG A 227 -2.48 8.14 8.25
C ARG A 227 -3.00 7.37 9.44
N LEU A 228 -2.25 6.37 9.86
CA LEU A 228 -2.59 5.50 10.96
C LEU A 228 -1.51 5.57 12.05
N GLU A 229 -1.92 5.32 13.28
CA GLU A 229 -1.05 5.18 14.44
C GLU A 229 -1.33 3.86 15.16
N LEU A 230 -0.27 3.16 15.58
CA LEU A 230 -0.38 1.94 16.36
C LEU A 230 -0.31 2.28 17.86
N LYS A 231 -1.47 2.24 18.53
CA LYS A 231 -1.58 2.47 19.98
C LYS A 231 -1.74 1.15 20.73
N GLY A 232 -0.77 0.81 21.55
CA GLY A 232 -0.77 -0.46 22.27
C GLY A 232 -0.53 -1.67 21.36
N ALA A 233 -1.25 -2.01 20.44
CA ALA A 233 -1.15 -2.95 19.33
C ALA A 233 -2.48 -2.96 18.55
N LYS A 234 -3.22 -1.85 18.61
CA LYS A 234 -4.42 -1.58 17.83
C LYS A 234 -4.16 -0.38 16.93
N TRP A 235 -4.48 -0.52 15.65
CA TRP A 235 -4.40 0.58 14.69
C TRP A 235 -5.58 1.54 14.88
N SER A 236 -5.29 2.83 14.81
CA SER A 236 -6.28 3.91 14.83
C SER A 236 -6.06 4.82 13.63
N LEU A 237 -7.13 5.31 13.03
CA LEU A 237 -7.10 6.32 11.98
C LEU A 237 -6.79 7.68 12.60
N ILE A 238 -5.85 8.41 12.01
CA ILE A 238 -5.51 9.78 12.40
C ILE A 238 -6.09 10.78 11.40
N ALA A 239 -5.93 10.52 10.10
CA ALA A 239 -6.41 11.39 9.04
C ALA A 239 -6.53 10.67 7.71
N GLU A 240 -7.47 11.08 6.88
CA GLU A 240 -7.43 10.84 5.44
C GLU A 240 -6.52 11.90 4.80
N LEU A 241 -5.63 11.48 3.88
CA LEU A 241 -4.64 12.35 3.27
C LEU A 241 -5.09 12.79 1.88
N SER A 242 -5.09 14.08 1.65
CA SER A 242 -5.32 14.65 0.32
C SER A 242 -4.17 14.27 -0.65
N PRO A 243 -4.40 14.29 -1.98
CA PRO A 243 -3.34 14.08 -2.96
C PRO A 243 -2.17 15.06 -2.83
N HIS A 244 -2.44 16.28 -2.34
CA HIS A 244 -1.42 17.28 -2.06
C HIS A 244 -0.54 16.86 -0.87
N GLU A 245 -1.15 16.46 0.25
CA GLU A 245 -0.42 15.98 1.43
C GLU A 245 0.42 14.75 1.12
N LEU A 246 -0.10 13.81 0.31
CA LEU A 246 0.67 12.64 -0.12
C LEU A 246 1.91 13.02 -0.92
N ARG A 247 1.77 13.91 -1.91
CA ARG A 247 2.91 14.41 -2.69
C ARG A 247 3.91 15.11 -1.78
N THR A 248 3.43 15.98 -0.91
CA THR A 248 4.28 16.72 0.02
C THR A 248 4.98 15.76 1.02
N ASN A 249 4.31 14.73 1.51
CA ASN A 249 4.91 13.72 2.39
C ASN A 249 6.02 12.91 1.71
N ALA A 250 5.94 12.70 0.41
CA ALA A 250 6.98 12.01 -0.36
C ALA A 250 8.26 12.85 -0.52
N ILE A 251 8.20 14.17 -0.30
CA ILE A 251 9.36 15.06 -0.47
C ILE A 251 10.22 15.02 0.81
N PRO A 252 11.52 14.76 0.69
CA PRO A 252 12.43 14.78 1.84
C PRO A 252 12.46 16.15 2.54
N GLU A 253 12.50 16.12 3.88
CA GLU A 253 12.54 17.32 4.71
C GLU A 253 13.67 18.29 4.30
N CYS A 254 14.84 17.75 3.93
CA CYS A 254 15.96 18.56 3.48
C CYS A 254 15.65 19.33 2.16
N ILE A 255 14.82 18.81 1.28
CA ILE A 255 14.42 19.51 0.04
C ILE A 255 13.45 20.64 0.38
N LEU A 256 12.48 20.39 1.26
CA LEU A 256 11.55 21.43 1.73
C LEU A 256 12.28 22.54 2.48
N ALA A 257 13.25 22.16 3.35
CA ALA A 257 14.06 23.12 4.07
C ALA A 257 14.88 24.00 3.12
N ILE A 258 15.44 23.42 2.04
CA ILE A 258 16.17 24.20 1.02
C ILE A 258 15.21 25.15 0.27
N ILE A 259 14.03 24.68 -0.12
CA ILE A 259 13.03 25.52 -0.79
C ILE A 259 12.61 26.68 0.14
N GLY A 260 12.30 26.37 1.41
CA GLY A 260 11.96 27.39 2.41
C GLY A 260 13.10 28.40 2.61
N TRP A 261 14.32 27.91 2.81
CA TRP A 261 15.50 28.75 2.98
C TRP A 261 15.75 29.69 1.77
N MET A 262 15.60 29.19 0.53
CA MET A 262 15.73 30.02 -0.67
C MET A 262 14.64 31.08 -0.77
N LYS A 263 13.38 30.72 -0.45
CA LYS A 263 12.24 31.67 -0.49
C LYS A 263 12.31 32.74 0.60
N GLU A 264 12.83 32.39 1.79
CA GLU A 264 13.00 33.30 2.92
C GLU A 264 14.28 34.17 2.82
N SER A 265 15.28 33.67 2.10
CA SER A 265 16.51 34.44 1.89
C SER A 265 16.24 35.57 0.87
N SER A 266 16.80 36.75 1.12
CA SER A 266 16.73 37.84 0.16
C SER A 266 17.59 37.60 -1.12
N GLN A 267 18.12 36.40 -1.29
CA GLN A 267 18.97 36.01 -2.40
C GLN A 267 18.14 35.39 -3.52
N ILE A 268 18.19 35.99 -4.71
CA ILE A 268 17.53 35.43 -5.90
C ILE A 268 18.25 34.17 -6.41
N SER A 269 19.57 34.08 -6.16
CA SER A 269 20.37 32.91 -6.55
C SER A 269 21.43 32.58 -5.49
N TRP A 270 21.77 31.28 -5.40
CA TRP A 270 22.85 30.74 -4.59
C TRP A 270 23.65 29.73 -5.41
N SER A 271 24.98 29.68 -5.22
CA SER A 271 25.84 28.70 -5.89
C SER A 271 26.99 28.27 -4.96
N GLY A 272 27.24 26.99 -4.88
CA GLY A 272 28.27 26.39 -4.06
C GLY A 272 28.30 24.86 -4.11
N SER A 273 29.17 24.26 -3.33
CA SER A 273 29.20 22.79 -3.13
C SER A 273 28.04 22.30 -2.26
N THR A 274 27.74 21.01 -2.31
CA THR A 274 26.72 20.40 -1.41
C THR A 274 27.10 20.54 0.08
N THR A 275 28.39 20.68 0.42
CA THR A 275 28.85 20.93 1.79
C THR A 275 28.51 22.36 2.22
N GLU A 276 28.83 23.34 1.38
CA GLU A 276 28.48 24.74 1.63
C GLU A 276 26.95 24.95 1.68
N LEU A 277 26.18 24.19 0.87
CA LEU A 277 24.72 24.23 0.94
C LEU A 277 24.17 23.74 2.28
N LEU A 278 24.72 22.64 2.83
CA LEU A 278 24.33 22.13 4.15
C LEU A 278 24.60 23.15 5.26
N GLU A 279 25.77 23.83 5.19
CA GLU A 279 26.14 24.87 6.15
C GLU A 279 25.23 26.11 6.04
N ALA A 280 25.01 26.59 4.82
CA ALA A 280 24.19 27.78 4.56
C ALA A 280 22.71 27.57 4.96
N SER A 281 22.15 26.41 4.61
CA SER A 281 20.76 26.07 4.91
C SER A 281 20.55 25.50 6.33
N ARG A 282 21.63 25.28 7.09
CA ARG A 282 21.62 24.68 8.44
C ARG A 282 20.92 23.31 8.53
N ILE A 283 21.02 22.52 7.45
CA ILE A 283 20.43 21.21 7.39
C ILE A 283 21.38 20.19 8.01
N GLU A 284 20.89 19.48 9.04
CA GLU A 284 21.61 18.42 9.74
C GLU A 284 21.11 17.04 9.31
N ARG A 285 21.82 15.97 9.73
CA ARG A 285 21.43 14.56 9.57
C ARG A 285 21.38 14.01 8.14
N ILE A 286 21.99 14.70 7.18
CA ILE A 286 22.14 14.17 5.81
C ILE A 286 23.58 14.34 5.33
N SER A 287 24.14 13.33 4.66
CA SER A 287 25.46 13.43 4.06
C SER A 287 25.42 14.23 2.75
N ARG A 288 26.56 14.89 2.40
CA ARG A 288 26.72 15.64 1.14
C ARG A 288 26.37 14.80 -0.10
N ILE A 289 26.72 13.50 -0.11
CA ILE A 289 26.44 12.60 -1.25
C ILE A 289 24.92 12.32 -1.33
N ALA A 290 24.28 12.07 -0.20
CA ALA A 290 22.84 11.84 -0.14
C ALA A 290 22.05 13.08 -0.54
N LEU A 291 22.49 14.28 -0.10
CA LEU A 291 21.88 15.54 -0.52
C LEU A 291 21.99 15.75 -2.03
N GLY A 292 23.17 15.56 -2.64
CA GLY A 292 23.35 15.71 -4.09
C GLY A 292 22.42 14.81 -4.90
N LYS A 293 22.24 13.53 -4.46
CA LYS A 293 21.28 12.61 -5.08
C LYS A 293 19.83 13.10 -4.95
N LYS A 294 19.45 13.62 -3.79
CA LYS A 294 18.10 14.14 -3.54
C LYS A 294 17.81 15.40 -4.34
N LEU A 295 18.75 16.33 -4.43
CA LEU A 295 18.61 17.52 -5.27
C LEU A 295 18.37 17.17 -6.73
N ALA A 296 19.13 16.21 -7.28
CA ALA A 296 18.92 15.74 -8.64
C ALA A 296 17.56 15.03 -8.82
N GLN A 297 17.16 14.22 -7.86
CA GLN A 297 15.91 13.47 -7.90
C GLN A 297 14.66 14.37 -7.80
N PHE A 298 14.73 15.44 -7.02
CA PHE A 298 13.60 16.33 -6.74
C PHE A 298 13.71 17.70 -7.44
N SER A 299 14.57 17.83 -8.46
CA SER A 299 14.75 19.07 -9.22
C SER A 299 13.46 19.61 -9.82
N ASP A 300 12.63 18.72 -10.40
CA ASP A 300 11.36 19.11 -11.02
C ASP A 300 10.34 19.58 -9.97
N TYR A 301 10.30 18.93 -8.81
CA TYR A 301 9.47 19.38 -7.70
C TYR A 301 9.94 20.76 -7.18
N MET A 302 11.24 20.94 -7.00
CA MET A 302 11.80 22.24 -6.59
C MET A 302 11.44 23.33 -7.59
N ALA A 303 11.51 23.04 -8.90
CA ALA A 303 11.11 23.96 -9.95
C ALA A 303 9.61 24.30 -9.90
N SER A 304 8.74 23.32 -9.65
CA SER A 304 7.30 23.56 -9.46
C SER A 304 6.99 24.43 -8.23
N GLU A 305 7.88 24.40 -7.24
CA GLU A 305 7.83 25.26 -6.06
C GLU A 305 8.56 26.62 -6.26
N GLY A 306 8.97 26.92 -7.48
CA GLY A 306 9.62 28.18 -7.81
C GLY A 306 11.11 28.25 -7.47
N VAL A 307 11.78 27.12 -7.22
CA VAL A 307 13.23 27.05 -6.96
C VAL A 307 13.88 26.13 -7.98
N HIS A 308 14.56 26.70 -8.97
CA HIS A 308 15.31 25.95 -9.97
C HIS A 308 16.63 25.45 -9.40
N CYS A 309 16.87 24.13 -9.50
CA CYS A 309 18.10 23.49 -9.05
C CYS A 309 18.88 22.93 -10.23
N ARG A 310 20.14 23.33 -10.37
CA ARG A 310 21.07 22.79 -11.38
C ARG A 310 22.34 22.31 -10.72
N SER A 311 22.90 21.21 -11.23
CA SER A 311 24.18 20.69 -10.76
C SER A 311 25.14 20.54 -11.93
N ALA A 312 26.36 21.04 -11.76
CA ALA A 312 27.43 20.94 -12.77
C ALA A 312 28.69 20.31 -12.15
N HIS A 313 29.30 19.37 -12.88
CA HIS A 313 30.58 18.79 -12.48
C HIS A 313 31.73 19.70 -12.97
N THR A 314 32.55 20.16 -12.04
CA THR A 314 33.74 20.98 -12.30
C THR A 314 35.01 20.22 -11.90
N ARG A 315 36.17 20.71 -12.30
CA ARG A 315 37.48 20.15 -11.87
C ARG A 315 37.67 20.17 -10.34
N LYS A 316 36.92 21.00 -9.60
CA LYS A 316 36.97 21.14 -8.14
C LYS A 316 35.86 20.38 -7.41
N GLY A 317 34.98 19.66 -8.14
CA GLY A 317 33.85 18.93 -7.58
C GLY A 317 32.51 19.34 -8.19
N THR A 318 31.41 18.85 -7.59
CA THR A 318 30.07 19.21 -8.05
C THR A 318 29.65 20.56 -7.44
N VAL A 319 29.25 21.47 -8.28
CA VAL A 319 28.65 22.76 -7.92
C VAL A 319 27.14 22.67 -8.11
N VAL A 320 26.38 23.09 -7.12
CA VAL A 320 24.93 23.23 -7.13
C VAL A 320 24.59 24.70 -7.26
N THR A 321 23.69 25.04 -8.15
CA THR A 321 23.12 26.38 -8.31
C THR A 321 21.63 26.33 -8.06
N LEU A 322 21.12 27.19 -7.19
CA LEU A 322 19.72 27.38 -6.87
C LEU A 322 19.28 28.76 -7.29
N GLU A 323 18.14 28.89 -7.96
CA GLU A 323 17.60 30.16 -8.44
C GLU A 323 16.11 30.21 -8.11
N VAL A 324 15.64 31.29 -7.49
CA VAL A 324 14.23 31.57 -7.25
C VAL A 324 13.60 32.12 -8.52
N ALA A 325 12.52 31.53 -9.00
CA ALA A 325 11.76 32.07 -10.12
C ALA A 325 11.20 33.44 -9.72
N ILE A 326 11.53 34.45 -10.49
CA ILE A 326 10.90 35.77 -10.35
C ILE A 326 9.55 35.68 -11.04
N ASP A 327 8.48 35.95 -10.30
CA ASP A 327 7.11 36.00 -10.86
C ASP A 327 7.02 37.30 -11.73
N ASP A 328 7.28 37.15 -13.02
CA ASP A 328 7.12 38.19 -14.01
C ASP A 328 5.64 38.36 -14.43
N SER A 329 4.69 38.17 -13.50
CA SER A 329 3.31 38.56 -13.77
C SER A 329 3.20 40.08 -13.74
N PRO A 330 2.93 40.76 -14.86
CA PRO A 330 2.66 42.19 -14.81
C PRO A 330 1.35 42.38 -14.04
N ASP A 331 1.42 43.17 -12.97
CA ASP A 331 0.24 43.72 -12.30
C ASP A 331 -0.71 44.32 -13.35
N ASN A 332 -1.89 43.77 -13.44
CA ASN A 332 -3.03 44.34 -14.13
C ASN A 332 -4.23 44.39 -13.21
#